data_ab2699aafb7be3cbdaab8ea9a90d093a
#
_entry.id   ab2699aafb7be3cbdaab8ea9a90d093a
#
_cell.length_a   1.000
_cell.length_b   1.000
_cell.length_c   1.000
_cell.angle_alpha   90.00
_cell.angle_beta   90.00
_cell.angle_gamma   90.00
#
_symmetry.space_group_name_H-M   'P 1'
#
loop_
_entity.id
_entity.type
_entity.pdbx_description
1 polymer ?
#
loop_
_entity_poly.entity_id
_entity_poly.type
_entity_poly.pdbx_seq_one_letter_code
_entity_poly.pdbx_strand_id
1 'polypeptide(L)'
;MQVAVGTAKNKSSVRTIPLPPKVLELLKQFPFEKGWGTASQINIRLKSINPELTTHSFRHGLTDLGRSNQVDPAHIEALLGHRLSISQMSNVYGQGYDPEVLRNAMAPLWKKIDSWLHI
;
A
#
# COMPACT_ATOMS: atom_id res chain seq x y z
N MET A 1 1.45 -8.72 10.32
CA MET A 1 1.76 -7.44 10.96
C MET A 1 1.38 -6.29 10.04
N GLN A 2 1.06 -5.16 10.60
CA GLN A 2 0.40 -4.07 9.88
C GLN A 2 0.93 -2.71 10.33
N VAL A 3 0.75 -1.70 9.50
CA VAL A 3 1.17 -0.33 9.79
C VAL A 3 -0.05 0.57 9.78
N ALA A 4 -0.17 1.42 10.81
CA ALA A 4 -1.23 2.41 10.90
C ALA A 4 -0.79 3.70 10.21
N VAL A 5 -1.67 4.25 9.37
CA VAL A 5 -1.48 5.57 8.77
C VAL A 5 -2.09 6.59 9.70
N GLY A 6 -1.23 7.33 10.45
CA GLY A 6 -1.68 8.19 11.54
C GLY A 6 -2.09 9.59 11.14
N THR A 7 -1.50 10.15 10.05
CA THR A 7 -1.84 11.50 9.57
C THR A 7 -2.16 11.47 8.10
N ALA A 8 -3.22 12.17 7.68
CA ALA A 8 -3.69 12.13 6.31
C ALA A 8 -4.58 13.31 5.99
N LYS A 9 -4.76 13.60 4.70
CA LYS A 9 -5.59 14.70 4.22
C LYS A 9 -7.08 14.53 4.52
N ASN A 10 -7.54 13.28 4.58
CA ASN A 10 -8.94 12.97 4.80
C ASN A 10 -9.09 11.67 5.60
N LYS A 11 -10.31 11.41 6.07
CA LYS A 11 -10.59 10.24 6.91
C LYS A 11 -10.35 8.92 6.20
N SER A 12 -10.58 8.84 4.90
CA SER A 12 -10.39 7.60 4.14
C SER A 12 -8.93 7.18 4.04
N SER A 13 -8.01 8.14 4.27
CA SER A 13 -6.57 7.86 4.26
C SER A 13 -6.05 7.35 5.59
N VAL A 14 -6.79 7.56 6.69
CA VAL A 14 -6.40 7.05 8.01
C VAL A 14 -6.85 5.60 8.11
N ARG A 15 -5.90 4.69 8.16
CA ARG A 15 -6.19 3.26 8.14
C ARG A 15 -5.01 2.43 8.58
N THR A 16 -5.28 1.18 8.90
CA THR A 16 -4.26 0.17 9.17
C THR A 16 -4.18 -0.74 7.95
N ILE A 17 -2.98 -0.93 7.43
CA ILE A 17 -2.77 -1.73 6.22
C ILE A 17 -1.83 -2.90 6.49
N PRO A 18 -2.08 -4.07 5.86
CA PRO A 18 -1.12 -5.16 5.91
C PRO A 18 0.07 -4.87 5.00
N LEU A 19 1.21 -5.46 5.30
CA LEU A 19 2.42 -5.32 4.49
C LEU A 19 2.97 -6.69 4.12
N PRO A 20 3.64 -6.81 2.97
CA PRO A 20 4.40 -8.02 2.66
C PRO A 20 5.43 -8.29 3.76
N PRO A 21 5.60 -9.55 4.19
CA PRO A 21 6.50 -9.88 5.30
C PRO A 21 7.93 -9.36 5.14
N LYS A 22 8.50 -9.45 3.94
CA LYS A 22 9.87 -8.95 3.70
C LYS A 22 9.96 -7.44 3.79
N VAL A 23 8.93 -6.72 3.32
CA VAL A 23 8.87 -5.26 3.46
C VAL A 23 8.81 -4.88 4.94
N LEU A 24 8.02 -5.62 5.71
CA LEU A 24 7.91 -5.37 7.14
C LEU A 24 9.25 -5.53 7.85
N GLU A 25 10.02 -6.56 7.51
CA GLU A 25 11.35 -6.77 8.08
C GLU A 25 12.31 -5.62 7.74
N LEU A 26 12.24 -5.11 6.51
CA LEU A 26 13.02 -3.93 6.12
C LEU A 26 12.63 -2.70 6.94
N LEU A 27 11.34 -2.49 7.14
CA LEU A 27 10.86 -1.33 7.90
C LEU A 27 11.29 -1.37 9.36
N LYS A 28 11.40 -2.55 9.95
CA LYS A 28 11.90 -2.69 11.32
C LYS A 28 13.33 -2.19 11.48
N GLN A 29 14.12 -2.22 10.42
CA GLN A 29 15.51 -1.77 10.41
C GLN A 29 15.68 -0.32 9.99
N PHE A 30 14.60 0.33 9.54
CA PHE A 30 14.66 1.68 9.01
C PHE A 30 14.70 2.74 10.12
N PRO A 31 15.64 3.71 10.05
CA PRO A 31 15.71 4.78 11.04
C PRO A 31 14.64 5.85 10.79
N PHE A 32 13.42 5.61 11.22
CA PHE A 32 12.28 6.48 10.94
C PHE A 32 12.47 7.92 11.42
N GLU A 33 13.22 8.12 12.47
CA GLU A 33 13.51 9.45 13.02
C GLU A 33 14.28 10.34 12.03
N LYS A 34 14.96 9.74 11.06
CA LYS A 34 15.67 10.48 10.01
C LYS A 34 14.78 10.77 8.81
N GLY A 35 13.62 10.12 8.73
CA GLY A 35 12.69 10.29 7.63
C GLY A 35 13.18 9.72 6.31
N TRP A 36 12.35 9.89 5.28
CA TRP A 36 12.61 9.39 3.92
C TRP A 36 13.14 10.47 2.97
N GLY A 37 13.18 11.71 3.43
CA GLY A 37 13.42 12.84 2.57
C GLY A 37 12.11 13.42 2.02
N THR A 38 12.23 14.44 1.17
CA THR A 38 11.04 15.04 0.54
C THR A 38 10.56 14.19 -0.62
N ALA A 39 9.30 14.41 -1.03
CA ALA A 39 8.74 13.75 -2.21
C ALA A 39 9.59 14.06 -3.47
N SER A 40 10.07 15.28 -3.59
CA SER A 40 10.93 15.66 -4.70
C SER A 40 12.25 14.89 -4.71
N GLN A 41 12.88 14.72 -3.56
CA GLN A 41 14.13 13.95 -3.43
C GLN A 41 13.92 12.49 -3.79
N ILE A 42 12.81 11.90 -3.35
CA ILE A 42 12.48 10.51 -3.65
C ILE A 42 12.25 10.35 -5.16
N ASN A 43 11.50 11.27 -5.78
CA ASN A 43 11.24 11.22 -7.21
C ASN A 43 12.51 11.38 -8.04
N ILE A 44 13.44 12.24 -7.61
CA ILE A 44 14.74 12.38 -8.29
C ILE A 44 15.50 11.05 -8.30
N ARG A 45 15.52 10.35 -7.17
CA ARG A 45 16.17 9.05 -7.07
C ARG A 45 15.49 8.00 -7.94
N LEU A 46 14.17 7.97 -7.97
CA LEU A 46 13.42 7.05 -8.82
C LEU A 46 13.72 7.31 -10.30
N LYS A 47 13.75 8.56 -10.71
CA LYS A 47 14.04 8.94 -12.11
C LYS A 47 15.48 8.64 -12.53
N SER A 48 16.40 8.55 -11.59
CA SER A 48 17.78 8.12 -11.90
C SER A 48 17.82 6.62 -12.27
N ILE A 49 16.87 5.83 -11.80
CA ILE A 49 16.73 4.42 -12.15
C ILE A 49 16.00 4.27 -13.49
N ASN A 50 14.88 4.98 -13.64
CA ASN A 50 14.10 5.02 -14.86
C ASN A 50 13.40 6.39 -14.93
N PRO A 51 13.60 7.18 -16.02
CA PRO A 51 13.03 8.54 -16.12
C PRO A 51 11.52 8.61 -16.01
N GLU A 52 10.81 7.52 -16.27
CA GLU A 52 9.35 7.46 -16.19
C GLU A 52 8.81 7.15 -14.79
N LEU A 53 9.69 6.75 -13.85
CA LEU A 53 9.26 6.38 -12.51
C LEU A 53 8.96 7.61 -11.65
N THR A 54 7.85 7.50 -10.91
CA THR A 54 7.49 8.43 -9.82
C THR A 54 6.91 7.59 -8.69
N THR A 55 6.69 8.20 -7.52
CA THR A 55 6.01 7.51 -6.41
C THR A 55 4.63 7.04 -6.83
N HIS A 56 3.96 7.76 -7.72
CA HIS A 56 2.64 7.43 -8.24
C HIS A 56 2.63 6.17 -9.11
N SER A 57 3.76 5.86 -9.74
CA SER A 57 3.92 4.65 -10.55
C SER A 57 3.70 3.39 -9.73
N PHE A 58 4.13 3.38 -8.48
CA PHE A 58 3.95 2.22 -7.59
C PHE A 58 2.49 2.02 -7.24
N ARG A 59 1.75 3.11 -7.08
CA ARG A 59 0.32 3.07 -6.81
C ARG A 59 -0.44 2.47 -7.98
N HIS A 60 -0.14 2.90 -9.20
CA HIS A 60 -0.72 2.32 -10.42
C HIS A 60 -0.31 0.87 -10.59
N GLY A 61 0.94 0.55 -10.34
CA GLY A 61 1.46 -0.81 -10.43
C GLY A 61 0.75 -1.77 -9.49
N LEU A 62 0.50 -1.34 -8.26
CA LEU A 62 -0.21 -2.16 -7.29
C LEU A 62 -1.66 -2.42 -7.73
N THR A 63 -2.32 -1.40 -8.27
CA THR A 63 -3.68 -1.54 -8.80
C THR A 63 -3.72 -2.55 -9.96
N ASP A 64 -2.79 -2.43 -10.90
CA ASP A 64 -2.71 -3.34 -12.05
C ASP A 64 -2.38 -4.77 -11.62
N LEU A 65 -1.45 -4.91 -10.68
CA LEU A 65 -1.06 -6.22 -10.16
C LEU A 65 -2.22 -6.88 -9.41
N GLY A 66 -2.96 -6.10 -8.63
CA GLY A 66 -4.14 -6.59 -7.94
C GLY A 66 -5.21 -7.07 -8.92
N ARG A 67 -5.44 -6.29 -9.96
CA ARG A 67 -6.40 -6.65 -11.00
C ARG A 67 -5.99 -7.93 -11.73
N SER A 68 -4.71 -8.08 -12.05
CA SER A 68 -4.17 -9.27 -12.71
C SER A 68 -4.26 -10.52 -11.85
N ASN A 69 -4.27 -10.37 -10.54
CA ASN A 69 -4.38 -11.49 -9.60
C ASN A 69 -5.80 -11.65 -9.04
N GLN A 70 -6.77 -11.00 -9.68
CA GLN A 70 -8.20 -11.11 -9.35
C GLN A 70 -8.53 -10.72 -7.90
N VAL A 71 -7.77 -9.77 -7.35
CA VAL A 71 -8.09 -9.18 -6.06
C VAL A 71 -9.27 -8.23 -6.26
N ASP A 72 -10.25 -8.29 -5.35
CA ASP A 72 -11.42 -7.42 -5.41
C ASP A 72 -10.98 -5.95 -5.45
N PRO A 73 -11.45 -5.17 -6.44
CA PRO A 73 -11.10 -3.74 -6.53
C PRO A 73 -11.39 -2.96 -5.26
N ALA A 74 -12.43 -3.32 -4.51
CA ALA A 74 -12.76 -2.66 -3.26
C ALA A 74 -11.65 -2.83 -2.21
N HIS A 75 -11.01 -4.00 -2.18
CA HIS A 75 -9.88 -4.24 -1.27
C HIS A 75 -8.66 -3.42 -1.67
N ILE A 76 -8.39 -3.30 -2.98
CA ILE A 76 -7.28 -2.46 -3.47
C ILE A 76 -7.53 -0.99 -3.13
N GLU A 77 -8.74 -0.49 -3.34
CA GLU A 77 -9.12 0.87 -3.00
C GLU A 77 -8.95 1.15 -1.51
N ALA A 78 -9.38 0.21 -0.67
CA ALA A 78 -9.24 0.33 0.78
C ALA A 78 -7.78 0.34 1.20
N LEU A 79 -6.96 -0.53 0.61
CA LEU A 79 -5.53 -0.58 0.90
C LEU A 79 -4.84 0.74 0.55
N LEU A 80 -5.18 1.31 -0.61
CA LEU A 80 -4.59 2.55 -1.10
C LEU A 80 -5.19 3.81 -0.45
N GLY A 81 -6.24 3.66 0.34
CA GLY A 81 -6.88 4.79 1.02
C GLY A 81 -7.78 5.63 0.12
N HIS A 82 -8.21 5.08 -1.01
CA HIS A 82 -9.16 5.75 -1.87
C HIS A 82 -10.55 5.78 -1.23
N ARG A 83 -11.35 6.80 -1.59
CA ARG A 83 -12.72 6.88 -1.13
C ARG A 83 -13.54 5.77 -1.78
N LEU A 84 -14.23 4.99 -0.94
CA LEU A 84 -15.09 3.91 -1.43
C LEU A 84 -16.38 4.47 -2.02
N SER A 85 -16.91 3.81 -3.05
CA SER A 85 -18.22 4.12 -3.60
C SER A 85 -19.32 3.66 -2.62
N ILE A 86 -20.54 4.20 -2.80
CA ILE A 86 -21.67 3.83 -1.94
C ILE A 86 -21.92 2.32 -1.97
N SER A 87 -21.81 1.70 -3.15
CA SER A 87 -22.01 0.25 -3.29
C SER A 87 -20.96 -0.58 -2.55
N GLN A 88 -19.78 -0.03 -2.31
CA GLN A 88 -18.69 -0.69 -1.60
C GLN A 88 -18.77 -0.49 -0.09
N MET A 89 -19.44 0.56 0.36
CA MET A 89 -19.47 0.93 1.78
C MET A 89 -20.19 -0.09 2.66
N SER A 90 -21.06 -0.92 2.10
CA SER A 90 -21.77 -1.95 2.85
C SER A 90 -20.84 -3.02 3.46
N ASN A 91 -19.61 -3.14 2.93
CA ASN A 91 -18.62 -4.12 3.38
C ASN A 91 -17.54 -3.47 4.25
N VAL A 92 -17.77 -2.25 4.72
CA VAL A 92 -16.76 -1.44 5.40
C VAL A 92 -17.13 -1.22 6.85
N TYR A 93 -16.16 -1.32 7.72
CA TYR A 93 -16.27 -0.99 9.14
C TYR A 93 -15.79 0.44 9.37
N GLY A 94 -16.67 1.33 9.87
CA GLY A 94 -16.24 2.65 10.31
C GLY A 94 -15.26 3.38 9.39
N GLN A 95 -13.98 3.13 9.57
CA GLN A 95 -12.91 3.78 8.81
C GLN A 95 -12.27 2.87 7.74
N GLY A 96 -12.96 1.81 7.31
CA GLY A 96 -12.45 0.90 6.29
C GLY A 96 -12.66 -0.56 6.64
N TYR A 97 -12.08 -1.44 5.83
CA TYR A 97 -12.15 -2.88 6.07
C TYR A 97 -11.38 -3.25 7.34
N ASP A 98 -11.83 -4.32 8.01
CA ASP A 98 -11.06 -4.94 9.07
C ASP A 98 -9.66 -5.29 8.52
N PRO A 99 -8.58 -4.94 9.24
CA PRO A 99 -7.22 -5.23 8.78
C PRO A 99 -6.97 -6.70 8.46
N GLU A 100 -7.63 -7.61 9.15
CA GLU A 100 -7.48 -9.04 8.88
C GLU A 100 -8.13 -9.45 7.56
N VAL A 101 -9.24 -8.82 7.21
CA VAL A 101 -9.89 -9.03 5.90
C VAL A 101 -8.95 -8.59 4.78
N LEU A 102 -8.34 -7.41 4.91
CA LEU A 102 -7.37 -6.91 3.93
C LEU A 102 -6.14 -7.81 3.85
N ARG A 103 -5.64 -8.29 4.99
CA ARG A 103 -4.49 -9.19 5.01
C ARG A 103 -4.79 -10.47 4.23
N ASN A 104 -5.94 -11.07 4.45
CA ASN A 104 -6.34 -12.29 3.75
C ASN A 104 -6.55 -12.03 2.26
N ALA A 105 -7.17 -10.91 1.90
CA ALA A 105 -7.41 -10.54 0.51
C ALA A 105 -6.10 -10.29 -0.25
N MET A 106 -5.12 -9.69 0.41
CA MET A 106 -3.83 -9.34 -0.19
C MET A 106 -2.78 -10.45 -0.12
N ALA A 107 -3.03 -11.52 0.61
CA ALA A 107 -2.04 -12.58 0.82
C ALA A 107 -1.44 -13.14 -0.48
N PRO A 108 -2.22 -13.47 -1.53
CA PRO A 108 -1.63 -13.95 -2.79
C PRO A 108 -0.71 -12.92 -3.44
N LEU A 109 -1.09 -11.64 -3.35
CA LEU A 109 -0.33 -10.55 -3.93
C LEU A 109 0.97 -10.31 -3.17
N TRP A 110 0.90 -10.33 -1.83
CA TRP A 110 2.08 -10.17 -0.97
C TRP A 110 3.08 -11.31 -1.18
N LYS A 111 2.59 -12.52 -1.36
CA LYS A 111 3.45 -13.66 -1.66
C LYS A 111 4.21 -13.45 -2.96
N LYS A 112 3.54 -12.95 -3.98
CA LYS A 112 4.15 -12.66 -5.28
C LYS A 112 5.21 -11.56 -5.17
N ILE A 113 4.90 -10.48 -4.47
CA ILE A 113 5.83 -9.38 -4.24
C ILE A 113 7.06 -9.86 -3.46
N ASP A 114 6.85 -10.65 -2.40
CA ASP A 114 7.95 -11.20 -1.61
C ASP A 114 8.89 -12.07 -2.47
N SER A 115 8.34 -12.79 -3.46
CA SER A 115 9.16 -13.62 -4.35
C SER A 115 10.09 -12.79 -5.25
N TRP A 116 9.76 -11.52 -5.48
CA TRP A 116 10.58 -10.62 -6.29
C TRP A 116 11.68 -9.93 -5.49
N LEU A 117 11.56 -9.91 -4.18
CA LEU A 117 12.50 -9.20 -3.30
C LEU A 117 13.65 -10.12 -2.91
N HIS A 118 14.87 -9.70 -3.23
CA HIS A 118 16.09 -10.43 -2.93
C HIS A 118 16.71 -9.95 -1.60
N ILE A 119 15.94 -10.08 -0.56
CA ILE A 119 16.35 -9.63 0.78
C ILE A 119 16.11 -10.73 1.81
#